data_9d3ba190ce0f25138673ea9cb977a171
#
_entry.id   9d3ba190ce0f25138673ea9cb977a171
#
_cell.length_a   1.000
_cell.length_b   1.000
_cell.length_c   1.000
_cell.angle_alpha   90.00
_cell.angle_beta   90.00
_cell.angle_gamma   90.00
#
_symmetry.space_group_name_H-M   'P 1'
#
loop_
_entity.id
_entity.type
_entity.pdbx_description
1 polymer ?
#
loop_
_entity_poly.entity_id
_entity_poly.type
_entity_poly.pdbx_seq_one_letter_code
_entity_poly.pdbx_strand_id
1 'polypeptide(L)'
;MQFFRKVALGSILAPIVLSLACIATPAEAAATTGAKKDEKSSVQEKGKNAAKKKPAKKSSPAKSKGKKSSKGSDKVLIDANDPKAFTKAILMEKKGVKYEVVGEKRTTAPKAEQKKKPIDIYLDLSKMLVPITHEALVGSHYGIRDHRLHRGVDVNVVKNEPVVAALPGRVIMSRYNAGGYGHYIIVEHENGLQTLYGHLSERLQKVDDYVYPGDIVGLAGSTGKSSSAHLHFEIRYGEVNIDPATVIDFPHWSLKKGVEKFSIKKATTAHRNIQNKLKKYNYYVVKKGDTLGDIANWFNISVESLCRINNLNKDAPLRIGLKLHGSKN
;
A
#
# COMPACT_ATOMS: atom_id res chain seq x y z
N MET A 1 48.68 47.05 -14.00
CA MET A 1 49.09 46.23 -15.17
C MET A 1 48.02 45.20 -15.41
N GLN A 2 47.35 45.37 -16.55
CA GLN A 2 46.23 44.57 -17.04
C GLN A 2 46.71 43.17 -17.47
N PHE A 3 45.84 42.14 -17.31
CA PHE A 3 45.66 41.11 -18.33
C PHE A 3 44.24 40.51 -18.26
N PHE A 4 43.42 40.97 -19.15
CA PHE A 4 42.18 40.34 -19.57
C PHE A 4 42.51 39.09 -20.39
N ARG A 5 41.86 37.94 -20.10
CA ARG A 5 41.69 36.89 -21.10
C ARG A 5 40.19 36.57 -21.23
N LYS A 6 39.68 37.00 -22.38
CA LYS A 6 38.41 36.54 -22.97
C LYS A 6 38.56 35.04 -23.37
N VAL A 7 37.61 34.25 -23.04
CA VAL A 7 37.37 32.96 -23.71
C VAL A 7 35.96 33.00 -24.28
N ALA A 8 35.92 32.68 -25.58
CA ALA A 8 34.77 32.86 -26.47
C ALA A 8 33.68 31.82 -26.22
N LEU A 9 32.42 32.25 -26.32
CA LEU A 9 31.25 31.42 -26.52
C LEU A 9 31.31 30.75 -27.90
N GLY A 10 31.24 29.43 -27.89
CA GLY A 10 30.94 28.62 -29.09
C GLY A 10 29.51 28.09 -29.01
N SER A 11 28.61 28.75 -29.73
CA SER A 11 27.26 28.30 -29.98
C SER A 11 27.30 27.12 -30.97
N ILE A 12 26.76 25.98 -30.58
CA ILE A 12 26.40 24.89 -31.52
C ILE A 12 24.90 24.72 -31.42
N LEU A 13 24.16 25.32 -32.30
CA LEU A 13 22.76 25.08 -32.62
C LEU A 13 22.74 23.92 -33.65
N ALA A 14 22.19 22.78 -33.29
CA ALA A 14 21.78 21.77 -34.24
C ALA A 14 20.26 21.86 -34.46
N PRO A 15 19.77 21.90 -35.70
CA PRO A 15 18.32 21.94 -35.95
C PRO A 15 17.69 20.58 -35.85
N ILE A 16 16.66 20.48 -35.02
CA ILE A 16 15.75 19.31 -35.00
C ILE A 16 14.79 19.49 -36.19
N VAL A 17 14.92 18.63 -37.17
CA VAL A 17 14.00 18.53 -38.30
C VAL A 17 12.73 17.83 -37.82
N LEU A 18 11.63 18.58 -37.75
CA LEU A 18 10.29 18.09 -37.52
C LEU A 18 9.76 17.56 -38.85
N SER A 19 9.67 16.26 -39.04
CA SER A 19 8.95 15.69 -40.18
C SER A 19 7.47 15.49 -39.76
N LEU A 20 6.63 16.40 -40.30
CA LEU A 20 5.18 16.27 -40.32
C LEU A 20 4.80 15.19 -41.35
N ALA A 21 4.31 14.04 -40.89
CA ALA A 21 3.61 13.11 -41.77
C ALA A 21 2.09 13.32 -41.58
N CYS A 22 1.52 14.02 -42.53
CA CYS A 22 0.07 14.01 -42.78
C CYS A 22 -0.37 12.60 -43.18
N ILE A 23 -1.30 11.98 -42.49
CA ILE A 23 -2.12 10.89 -43.04
C ILE A 23 -3.56 11.28 -42.86
N ALA A 24 -4.20 11.29 -44.02
CA ALA A 24 -5.59 11.66 -44.29
C ALA A 24 -6.60 10.68 -43.67
N THR A 25 -7.73 11.25 -43.26
CA THR A 25 -9.00 10.55 -43.02
C THR A 25 -9.65 10.08 -44.32
N PRO A 26 -10.46 9.05 -44.29
CA PRO A 26 -11.70 9.10 -45.06
C PRO A 26 -12.94 9.00 -44.17
N ALA A 27 -13.91 9.80 -44.60
CA ALA A 27 -15.25 9.94 -44.08
C ALA A 27 -16.21 8.86 -44.63
N GLU A 28 -17.31 8.69 -43.85
CA GLU A 28 -18.69 8.39 -44.28
C GLU A 28 -19.04 7.07 -44.97
N ALA A 29 -19.96 6.37 -44.32
CA ALA A 29 -21.32 6.07 -44.84
C ALA A 29 -22.13 5.33 -43.77
N ALA A 30 -23.11 5.95 -43.19
CA ALA A 30 -24.55 5.96 -43.43
C ALA A 30 -25.29 4.62 -43.20
N ALA A 31 -26.08 4.64 -42.11
CA ALA A 31 -27.47 4.21 -41.93
C ALA A 31 -27.99 2.90 -42.59
N THR A 32 -28.61 2.03 -41.76
CA THR A 32 -30.09 1.83 -41.77
C THR A 32 -30.50 0.72 -40.79
N THR A 33 -31.42 1.05 -39.92
CA THR A 33 -32.67 0.40 -39.52
C THR A 33 -32.81 -1.14 -39.50
N GLY A 34 -33.36 -1.62 -38.39
CA GLY A 34 -34.08 -2.89 -38.41
C GLY A 34 -34.32 -3.52 -37.03
N ALA A 35 -35.49 -3.30 -36.55
CA ALA A 35 -36.23 -3.68 -35.39
C ALA A 35 -36.47 -5.20 -35.18
N LYS A 36 -36.72 -5.55 -33.91
CA LYS A 36 -37.64 -6.59 -33.35
C LYS A 36 -37.30 -8.06 -33.60
N LYS A 37 -37.27 -8.90 -32.61
CA LYS A 37 -38.37 -9.42 -31.77
C LYS A 37 -37.85 -10.55 -30.87
N ASP A 38 -38.42 -10.63 -29.72
CA ASP A 38 -38.65 -11.70 -28.76
C ASP A 38 -38.55 -13.13 -29.26
N GLU A 39 -38.01 -14.01 -28.39
CA GLU A 39 -38.80 -15.19 -27.96
C GLU A 39 -38.15 -15.92 -26.78
N LYS A 40 -39.02 -16.25 -25.84
CA LYS A 40 -38.87 -17.14 -24.70
C LYS A 40 -38.84 -18.61 -25.15
N SER A 41 -38.10 -19.42 -24.36
CA SER A 41 -38.57 -20.77 -23.88
C SER A 41 -37.46 -21.35 -22.98
N SER A 42 -37.62 -21.48 -21.73
CA SER A 42 -38.11 -22.54 -20.84
C SER A 42 -38.04 -23.95 -21.44
N VAL A 43 -37.29 -24.85 -20.79
CA VAL A 43 -37.70 -26.19 -20.41
C VAL A 43 -36.79 -26.74 -19.33
N GLN A 44 -37.40 -27.21 -18.29
CA GLN A 44 -36.89 -28.08 -17.19
C GLN A 44 -36.59 -29.50 -17.69
N GLU A 45 -35.74 -30.21 -16.99
CA GLU A 45 -36.04 -31.49 -16.28
C GLU A 45 -34.74 -32.14 -15.78
N LYS A 46 -34.61 -32.36 -14.51
CA LYS A 46 -34.85 -33.54 -13.64
C LYS A 46 -34.11 -34.83 -14.06
N GLY A 47 -33.42 -35.38 -13.06
CA GLY A 47 -32.99 -36.78 -13.00
C GLY A 47 -31.90 -37.01 -11.96
N LYS A 48 -32.21 -37.20 -10.76
CA LYS A 48 -32.16 -38.24 -9.73
C LYS A 48 -31.37 -39.52 -10.12
N ASN A 49 -30.38 -39.89 -9.26
CA ASN A 49 -30.30 -41.11 -8.43
C ASN A 49 -28.87 -41.28 -7.92
N ALA A 50 -28.63 -41.26 -6.75
CA ALA A 50 -28.52 -42.15 -5.59
C ALA A 50 -27.93 -43.55 -5.89
N ALA A 51 -26.77 -43.86 -5.27
CA ALA A 51 -26.49 -45.14 -4.69
C ALA A 51 -25.35 -45.14 -3.67
N LYS A 52 -25.70 -45.50 -2.48
CA LYS A 52 -24.87 -45.89 -1.34
C LYS A 52 -24.07 -47.14 -1.65
N LYS A 53 -22.85 -47.28 -1.10
CA LYS A 53 -22.34 -48.52 -0.51
C LYS A 53 -21.12 -48.30 0.39
N LYS A 54 -21.25 -48.55 1.64
CA LYS A 54 -20.31 -49.08 2.64
C LYS A 54 -20.71 -50.55 2.90
N PRO A 55 -19.97 -51.38 3.65
CA PRO A 55 -18.57 -51.42 4.08
C PRO A 55 -17.96 -52.83 3.92
N ALA A 56 -16.66 -53.01 4.11
CA ALA A 56 -16.14 -54.29 4.57
C ALA A 56 -14.88 -54.14 5.44
N LYS A 57 -14.84 -54.92 6.47
CA LYS A 57 -13.96 -55.01 7.63
C LYS A 57 -12.79 -55.97 7.40
N LYS A 58 -11.78 -55.80 8.31
CA LYS A 58 -10.81 -56.79 8.88
C LYS A 58 -9.56 -57.06 8.03
N SER A 59 -8.37 -56.82 8.62
CA SER A 59 -7.71 -57.67 9.62
C SER A 59 -6.41 -57.03 10.16
N SER A 60 -6.25 -57.08 11.48
CA SER A 60 -4.96 -57.05 12.17
C SER A 60 -4.50 -58.52 12.31
N PRO A 61 -3.26 -58.85 12.72
CA PRO A 61 -2.34 -58.19 13.63
C PRO A 61 -0.85 -58.39 13.31
N ALA A 62 0.04 -57.57 13.89
CA ALA A 62 1.28 -58.07 14.52
C ALA A 62 1.95 -57.03 15.39
N LYS A 63 2.12 -57.35 16.64
CA LYS A 63 2.93 -56.64 17.62
C LYS A 63 4.41 -56.81 17.31
N SER A 64 5.17 -55.71 17.24
CA SER A 64 6.58 -55.75 17.58
C SER A 64 6.91 -54.60 18.53
N LYS A 65 7.62 -54.97 19.55
CA LYS A 65 7.97 -54.19 20.74
C LYS A 65 8.97 -53.06 20.39
N GLY A 66 8.68 -51.93 20.88
CA GLY A 66 9.47 -50.97 21.63
C GLY A 66 10.85 -50.54 21.17
N LYS A 67 10.93 -49.27 20.83
CA LYS A 67 12.00 -48.40 21.32
C LYS A 67 11.37 -47.05 21.63
N LYS A 68 11.44 -46.65 22.90
CA LYS A 68 11.16 -45.29 23.36
C LYS A 68 12.18 -44.39 22.64
N SER A 69 11.77 -43.64 21.64
CA SER A 69 12.50 -42.52 21.15
C SER A 69 12.01 -41.29 21.91
N SER A 70 12.93 -40.63 22.57
CA SER A 70 12.77 -39.30 23.20
C SER A 70 12.05 -38.35 22.23
N LYS A 71 10.96 -37.73 22.69
CA LYS A 71 10.35 -36.58 22.04
C LYS A 71 11.37 -35.42 22.04
N GLY A 72 12.26 -35.37 21.04
CA GLY A 72 12.94 -34.16 20.65
C GLY A 72 11.89 -33.27 19.98
N SER A 73 11.69 -32.07 20.49
CA SER A 73 10.93 -31.03 19.80
C SER A 73 11.65 -30.73 18.47
N ASP A 74 11.03 -31.12 17.35
CA ASP A 74 11.57 -30.78 16.02
C ASP A 74 11.58 -29.26 15.86
N LYS A 75 12.74 -28.66 16.18
CA LYS A 75 13.01 -27.24 15.87
C LYS A 75 13.53 -27.15 14.44
N VAL A 76 12.98 -26.24 13.67
CA VAL A 76 13.49 -25.92 12.34
C VAL A 76 14.76 -25.09 12.50
N LEU A 77 15.88 -25.56 11.92
CA LEU A 77 17.14 -24.83 11.91
C LEU A 77 17.17 -23.87 10.71
N ILE A 78 17.46 -22.61 10.95
CA ILE A 78 17.63 -21.59 9.91
C ILE A 78 19.08 -21.13 9.93
N ASP A 79 19.77 -21.32 8.80
CA ASP A 79 21.15 -20.82 8.65
C ASP A 79 21.15 -19.29 8.60
N ALA A 80 21.88 -18.65 9.50
CA ALA A 80 22.02 -17.20 9.56
C ALA A 80 22.68 -16.58 8.32
N ASN A 81 23.45 -17.37 7.55
CA ASN A 81 24.07 -16.93 6.31
C ASN A 81 23.14 -17.04 5.09
N ASP A 82 21.94 -17.63 5.22
CA ASP A 82 20.94 -17.66 4.15
C ASP A 82 20.40 -16.24 3.94
N PRO A 83 20.50 -15.65 2.73
CA PRO A 83 19.97 -14.33 2.43
C PRO A 83 18.47 -14.19 2.75
N LYS A 84 17.75 -15.32 2.85
CA LYS A 84 16.32 -15.37 3.20
C LYS A 84 16.07 -15.78 4.64
N ALA A 85 17.10 -15.89 5.49
CA ALA A 85 16.98 -16.33 6.87
C ALA A 85 15.97 -15.51 7.68
N PHE A 86 16.01 -14.19 7.55
CA PHE A 86 15.10 -13.27 8.22
C PHE A 86 13.64 -13.48 7.79
N THR A 87 13.40 -13.63 6.49
CA THR A 87 12.06 -13.89 5.95
C THR A 87 11.53 -15.25 6.40
N LYS A 88 12.41 -16.28 6.45
CA LYS A 88 12.05 -17.61 6.96
C LYS A 88 11.71 -17.56 8.44
N ALA A 89 12.48 -16.84 9.26
CA ALA A 89 12.22 -16.68 10.69
C ALA A 89 10.85 -16.04 10.95
N ILE A 90 10.52 -14.94 10.30
CA ILE A 90 9.21 -14.29 10.40
C ILE A 90 8.07 -15.24 9.97
N LEU A 91 8.28 -16.02 8.91
CA LEU A 91 7.26 -16.96 8.43
C LEU A 91 7.02 -18.10 9.42
N MET A 92 8.06 -18.61 10.10
CA MET A 92 7.97 -19.63 11.13
C MET A 92 7.29 -19.11 12.38
N GLU A 93 7.61 -17.89 12.81
CA GLU A 93 6.96 -17.22 13.93
C GLU A 93 5.45 -17.03 13.69
N LYS A 94 5.05 -16.56 12.51
CA LYS A 94 3.64 -16.43 12.11
C LYS A 94 2.89 -17.78 12.07
N LYS A 95 3.60 -18.88 11.85
CA LYS A 95 3.03 -20.25 11.84
C LYS A 95 3.09 -20.93 13.19
N GLY A 96 3.62 -20.28 14.23
CA GLY A 96 3.80 -20.88 15.56
C GLY A 96 4.80 -22.04 15.60
N VAL A 97 5.68 -22.15 14.60
CA VAL A 97 6.70 -23.19 14.51
C VAL A 97 7.93 -22.74 15.28
N LYS A 98 8.39 -23.57 16.21
CA LYS A 98 9.66 -23.32 16.93
C LYS A 98 10.83 -23.47 15.95
N TYR A 99 11.68 -22.45 15.86
CA TYR A 99 12.88 -22.48 15.03
C TYR A 99 14.11 -22.03 15.84
N GLU A 100 15.27 -22.39 15.34
CA GLU A 100 16.56 -21.96 15.88
C GLU A 100 17.44 -21.49 14.72
N VAL A 101 17.99 -20.28 14.84
CA VAL A 101 18.94 -19.74 13.86
C VAL A 101 20.33 -20.25 14.22
N VAL A 102 20.92 -21.06 13.36
CA VAL A 102 22.26 -21.61 13.53
C VAL A 102 23.25 -20.83 12.68
N GLY A 103 24.27 -20.24 13.33
CA GLY A 103 25.36 -19.55 12.70
C GLY A 103 26.30 -19.00 13.77
N GLU A 104 27.55 -19.36 13.74
CA GLU A 104 28.65 -19.09 14.69
C GLU A 104 28.34 -19.33 16.18
N LYS A 105 29.11 -20.23 16.81
CA LYS A 105 29.09 -20.49 18.24
C LYS A 105 29.30 -19.16 19.00
N ARG A 106 28.24 -18.59 19.56
CA ARG A 106 28.38 -17.54 20.58
C ARG A 106 29.04 -18.13 21.78
N THR A 107 30.32 -17.87 21.96
CA THR A 107 31.00 -18.02 23.21
C THR A 107 30.51 -16.93 24.14
N THR A 108 29.93 -17.36 25.28
CA THR A 108 29.48 -16.58 26.43
C THR A 108 28.26 -15.68 26.26
N ALA A 109 27.27 -15.87 27.13
CA ALA A 109 26.13 -14.98 27.28
C ALA A 109 26.62 -13.54 27.54
N PRO A 110 26.22 -12.55 26.77
CA PRO A 110 26.58 -11.17 27.04
C PRO A 110 25.90 -10.74 28.34
N LYS A 111 26.68 -10.16 29.27
CA LYS A 111 26.18 -9.35 30.38
C LYS A 111 25.09 -8.43 29.85
N ALA A 112 24.00 -8.24 30.62
CA ALA A 112 22.84 -7.41 30.30
C ALA A 112 23.24 -6.19 29.46
N GLU A 113 22.87 -6.23 28.18
CA GLU A 113 23.20 -5.19 27.23
C GLU A 113 22.54 -3.90 27.70
N GLN A 114 23.35 -2.93 28.08
CA GLN A 114 22.90 -1.55 28.21
C GLN A 114 22.08 -1.23 26.95
N LYS A 115 20.83 -0.76 27.09
CA LYS A 115 19.93 -0.37 25.98
C LYS A 115 20.71 0.57 25.06
N LYS A 116 21.36 0.02 24.03
CA LYS A 116 21.99 0.83 22.98
C LYS A 116 20.92 1.75 22.43
N LYS A 117 21.17 3.05 22.41
CA LYS A 117 20.28 4.00 21.74
C LYS A 117 20.03 3.47 20.34
N PRO A 118 18.77 3.38 19.89
CA PRO A 118 18.46 2.88 18.55
C PRO A 118 19.25 3.69 17.54
N ILE A 119 20.02 2.98 16.68
CA ILE A 119 20.80 3.58 15.61
C ILE A 119 19.78 4.26 14.66
N ASP A 120 20.00 5.53 14.39
CA ASP A 120 19.20 6.26 13.41
C ASP A 120 19.62 5.82 11.99
N ILE A 121 18.68 5.37 11.19
CA ILE A 121 18.89 5.01 9.79
C ILE A 121 18.69 6.29 8.98
N TYR A 122 19.68 6.63 8.17
CA TYR A 122 19.60 7.74 7.22
C TYR A 122 19.49 7.19 5.80
N LEU A 123 18.56 7.72 5.03
CA LEU A 123 18.38 7.40 3.62
C LEU A 123 18.79 8.61 2.77
N ASP A 124 19.43 8.34 1.65
CA ASP A 124 19.67 9.35 0.62
C ASP A 124 18.49 9.35 -0.36
N LEU A 125 17.71 10.41 -0.34
CA LEU A 125 16.56 10.62 -1.21
C LEU A 125 16.82 11.72 -2.26
N SER A 126 18.07 12.16 -2.44
CA SER A 126 18.42 13.24 -3.35
C SER A 126 18.13 12.94 -4.83
N LYS A 127 17.98 11.66 -5.17
CA LYS A 127 17.63 11.20 -6.52
C LYS A 127 16.13 10.91 -6.71
N MET A 128 15.31 11.19 -5.70
CA MET A 128 13.86 11.02 -5.83
C MET A 128 13.32 12.04 -6.83
N LEU A 129 12.37 11.62 -7.66
CA LEU A 129 11.58 12.49 -8.52
C LEU A 129 10.21 12.72 -7.91
N VAL A 130 9.62 13.87 -8.19
CA VAL A 130 8.19 14.09 -7.93
C VAL A 130 7.40 13.23 -8.92
N PRO A 131 6.38 12.47 -8.46
CA PRO A 131 5.76 11.44 -9.31
C PRO A 131 4.88 11.99 -10.46
N ILE A 132 4.71 13.29 -10.54
CA ILE A 132 4.08 14.03 -11.65
C ILE A 132 5.11 14.98 -12.22
N THR A 133 5.17 15.10 -13.56
CA THR A 133 6.26 15.79 -14.27
C THR A 133 6.06 17.30 -14.43
N HIS A 134 4.97 17.86 -13.93
CA HIS A 134 4.65 19.29 -13.94
C HIS A 134 4.16 19.76 -12.57
N GLU A 135 4.14 21.07 -12.34
CA GLU A 135 3.57 21.64 -11.13
C GLU A 135 2.07 21.38 -11.05
N ALA A 136 1.59 20.96 -9.89
CA ALA A 136 0.20 20.66 -9.65
C ALA A 136 -0.21 21.02 -8.21
N LEU A 137 -1.50 21.25 -7.98
CA LEU A 137 -2.01 21.60 -6.67
C LEU A 137 -2.13 20.35 -5.78
N VAL A 138 -1.68 20.46 -4.54
CA VAL A 138 -1.98 19.46 -3.51
C VAL A 138 -3.41 19.70 -3.02
N GLY A 139 -4.31 18.78 -3.38
CA GLY A 139 -5.71 18.81 -2.97
C GLY A 139 -5.92 18.36 -1.53
N SER A 140 -5.06 17.43 -1.03
CA SER A 140 -5.11 16.97 0.36
C SER A 140 -3.74 16.55 0.88
N HIS A 141 -3.38 17.05 2.05
CA HIS A 141 -2.11 16.74 2.70
C HIS A 141 -2.16 15.47 3.54
N TYR A 142 -0.98 14.90 3.82
CA TYR A 142 -0.79 13.85 4.80
C TYR A 142 -1.26 14.30 6.19
N GLY A 143 -1.90 13.42 6.94
CA GLY A 143 -2.29 13.70 8.31
C GLY A 143 -3.68 13.22 8.68
N ILE A 144 -4.20 13.69 9.82
CA ILE A 144 -5.51 13.29 10.32
C ILE A 144 -6.59 14.11 9.60
N ARG A 145 -7.48 13.41 8.90
CA ARG A 145 -8.74 13.96 8.39
C ARG A 145 -9.89 12.99 8.70
N ASP A 146 -11.04 13.49 9.08
CA ASP A 146 -12.23 12.68 9.40
C ASP A 146 -11.91 11.51 10.34
N HIS A 147 -11.12 11.78 11.38
CA HIS A 147 -10.69 10.80 12.39
C HIS A 147 -9.88 9.61 11.83
N ARG A 148 -9.33 9.73 10.63
CA ARG A 148 -8.50 8.74 9.96
C ARG A 148 -7.17 9.34 9.53
N LEU A 149 -6.16 8.49 9.43
CA LEU A 149 -4.90 8.90 8.83
C LEU A 149 -5.03 8.90 7.30
N HIS A 150 -4.88 10.06 6.69
CA HIS A 150 -4.52 10.17 5.29
C HIS A 150 -3.03 9.87 5.17
N ARG A 151 -2.71 8.74 4.55
CA ARG A 151 -1.37 8.13 4.60
C ARG A 151 -0.38 8.72 3.61
N GLY A 152 -0.84 9.60 2.71
CA GLY A 152 -0.07 10.22 1.66
C GLY A 152 -0.51 11.64 1.37
N VAL A 153 -0.27 12.09 0.17
CA VAL A 153 -0.80 13.35 -0.39
C VAL A 153 -1.67 13.04 -1.59
N ASP A 154 -2.72 13.82 -1.78
CA ASP A 154 -3.53 13.79 -2.99
C ASP A 154 -3.13 14.99 -3.86
N VAL A 155 -2.58 14.73 -5.03
CA VAL A 155 -2.16 15.72 -6.00
C VAL A 155 -3.18 15.79 -7.12
N ASN A 156 -3.74 16.97 -7.37
CA ASN A 156 -4.70 17.17 -8.45
C ASN A 156 -4.02 16.96 -9.80
N VAL A 157 -4.64 16.18 -10.66
CA VAL A 157 -4.07 15.77 -11.96
C VAL A 157 -5.13 15.76 -13.04
N VAL A 158 -4.71 15.79 -14.29
CA VAL A 158 -5.59 15.53 -15.42
C VAL A 158 -5.74 14.01 -15.57
N LYS A 159 -6.98 13.55 -15.83
CA LYS A 159 -7.22 12.12 -16.05
C LYS A 159 -6.37 11.61 -17.23
N ASN A 160 -5.77 10.45 -17.04
CA ASN A 160 -4.89 9.75 -17.98
C ASN A 160 -3.53 10.41 -18.24
N GLU A 161 -3.13 11.41 -17.46
CA GLU A 161 -1.75 11.88 -17.54
C GLU A 161 -0.77 10.85 -16.93
N PRO A 162 0.49 10.81 -17.38
CA PRO A 162 1.48 9.88 -16.89
C PRO A 162 1.84 10.11 -15.42
N VAL A 163 1.85 9.03 -14.65
CA VAL A 163 2.42 8.96 -13.29
C VAL A 163 3.73 8.22 -13.36
N VAL A 164 4.80 8.82 -12.84
CA VAL A 164 6.15 8.26 -12.95
C VAL A 164 6.68 7.71 -11.63
N ALA A 165 7.59 6.72 -11.73
CA ALA A 165 8.30 6.18 -10.59
C ALA A 165 9.19 7.25 -9.95
N ALA A 166 9.07 7.41 -8.63
CA ALA A 166 9.83 8.41 -7.89
C ALA A 166 11.29 7.99 -7.61
N LEU A 167 11.55 6.69 -7.49
CA LEU A 167 12.85 6.10 -7.18
C LEU A 167 13.00 4.77 -7.94
N PRO A 168 14.25 4.28 -8.15
CA PRO A 168 14.47 2.98 -8.78
C PRO A 168 13.99 1.87 -7.83
N GLY A 169 13.39 0.82 -8.37
CA GLY A 169 12.93 -0.29 -7.54
C GLY A 169 12.11 -1.33 -8.29
N ARG A 170 11.63 -2.29 -7.55
CA ARG A 170 10.81 -3.40 -8.05
C ARG A 170 9.36 -3.21 -7.68
N VAL A 171 8.46 -3.42 -8.61
CA VAL A 171 7.02 -3.43 -8.36
C VAL A 171 6.67 -4.65 -7.52
N ILE A 172 6.24 -4.43 -6.27
CA ILE A 172 5.83 -5.52 -5.36
C ILE A 172 4.31 -5.71 -5.34
N MET A 173 3.56 -4.75 -5.88
CA MET A 173 2.12 -4.83 -5.96
C MET A 173 1.57 -4.01 -7.13
N SER A 174 0.68 -4.62 -7.91
CA SER A 174 -0.08 -4.00 -8.99
C SER A 174 -1.50 -4.58 -8.95
N ARG A 175 -2.45 -3.88 -8.27
CA ARG A 175 -3.79 -4.41 -7.93
C ARG A 175 -4.89 -3.36 -8.06
N TYR A 176 -6.13 -3.84 -7.94
CA TYR A 176 -7.33 -3.03 -7.83
C TYR A 176 -8.02 -3.23 -6.47
N ASN A 177 -8.41 -2.13 -5.84
CA ASN A 177 -9.17 -2.13 -4.59
C ASN A 177 -10.29 -1.09 -4.65
N ALA A 178 -11.51 -1.53 -4.93
CA ALA A 178 -12.68 -0.66 -5.11
C ALA A 178 -13.01 0.20 -3.88
N GLY A 179 -12.82 -0.32 -2.66
CA GLY A 179 -13.10 0.38 -1.41
C GLY A 179 -11.95 1.25 -0.89
N GLY A 180 -10.88 1.41 -1.65
CA GLY A 180 -9.68 2.12 -1.23
C GLY A 180 -8.96 2.78 -2.39
N TYR A 181 -7.72 2.37 -2.65
CA TYR A 181 -6.80 2.97 -3.61
C TYR A 181 -7.18 2.86 -5.10
N GLY A 182 -8.27 2.17 -5.46
CA GLY A 182 -8.62 1.90 -6.85
C GLY A 182 -7.56 1.02 -7.52
N HIS A 183 -7.17 1.36 -8.74
CA HIS A 183 -5.95 0.84 -9.35
C HIS A 183 -4.75 1.47 -8.67
N TYR A 184 -3.82 0.63 -8.19
CA TYR A 184 -2.63 1.12 -7.50
C TYR A 184 -1.43 0.23 -7.74
N ILE A 185 -0.26 0.84 -7.63
CA ILE A 185 1.04 0.20 -7.72
C ILE A 185 1.85 0.54 -6.47
N ILE A 186 2.61 -0.43 -5.96
CA ILE A 186 3.62 -0.22 -4.92
C ILE A 186 4.96 -0.67 -5.48
N VAL A 187 5.94 0.23 -5.40
CA VAL A 187 7.34 -0.03 -5.75
C VAL A 187 8.16 -0.10 -4.46
N GLU A 188 8.94 -1.16 -4.31
CA GLU A 188 9.92 -1.32 -3.23
C GLU A 188 11.31 -0.95 -3.76
N HIS A 189 11.98 -0.09 -3.00
CA HIS A 189 13.28 0.45 -3.33
C HIS A 189 14.40 -0.27 -2.54
N GLU A 190 15.62 -0.27 -3.06
CA GLU A 190 16.76 -0.99 -2.46
C GLU A 190 17.08 -0.59 -1.02
N ASN A 191 16.75 0.64 -0.64
CA ASN A 191 16.93 1.16 0.72
C ASN A 191 15.80 0.76 1.69
N GLY A 192 14.87 -0.13 1.28
CA GLY A 192 13.71 -0.57 2.05
C GLY A 192 12.56 0.42 2.10
N LEU A 193 12.67 1.54 1.37
CA LEU A 193 11.57 2.46 1.18
C LEU A 193 10.56 1.87 0.20
N GLN A 194 9.29 2.26 0.33
CA GLN A 194 8.24 1.93 -0.62
C GLN A 194 7.50 3.18 -1.03
N THR A 195 7.13 3.27 -2.30
CA THR A 195 6.23 4.30 -2.81
C THR A 195 4.95 3.68 -3.34
N LEU A 196 3.81 4.32 -3.07
CA LEU A 196 2.49 3.91 -3.55
C LEU A 196 1.91 4.99 -4.44
N TYR A 197 1.35 4.55 -5.57
CA TYR A 197 0.66 5.34 -6.57
C TYR A 197 -0.77 4.83 -6.70
N GLY A 198 -1.74 5.60 -6.20
CA GLY A 198 -3.15 5.21 -6.11
C GLY A 198 -4.07 6.01 -7.01
N HIS A 199 -5.31 5.56 -7.10
CA HIS A 199 -6.42 6.10 -7.90
C HIS A 199 -6.15 6.16 -9.41
N LEU A 200 -5.20 5.34 -9.89
CA LEU A 200 -4.84 5.26 -11.30
C LEU A 200 -6.06 4.87 -12.15
N SER A 201 -6.13 5.38 -13.38
CA SER A 201 -7.06 4.86 -14.40
C SER A 201 -6.55 3.56 -14.98
N GLU A 202 -5.22 3.44 -15.14
CA GLU A 202 -4.56 2.26 -15.68
C GLU A 202 -3.21 2.04 -14.98
N ARG A 203 -2.84 0.76 -14.78
CA ARG A 203 -1.55 0.31 -14.27
C ARG A 203 -0.73 -0.20 -15.44
N LEU A 204 0.43 0.38 -15.68
CA LEU A 204 1.28 0.02 -16.82
C LEU A 204 2.42 -0.94 -16.45
N GLN A 205 2.64 -1.15 -15.14
CA GLN A 205 3.67 -2.07 -14.64
C GLN A 205 3.02 -3.26 -13.93
N LYS A 206 3.68 -4.43 -14.03
CA LYS A 206 3.28 -5.68 -13.38
C LYS A 206 4.16 -5.94 -12.17
N VAL A 207 3.72 -6.85 -11.32
CA VAL A 207 4.53 -7.35 -10.19
C VAL A 207 5.81 -7.97 -10.76
N ASP A 208 6.93 -7.69 -10.09
CA ASP A 208 8.31 -8.06 -10.44
C ASP A 208 8.98 -7.21 -11.52
N ASP A 209 8.27 -6.31 -12.20
CA ASP A 209 8.92 -5.34 -13.09
C ASP A 209 9.85 -4.42 -12.29
N TYR A 210 11.01 -4.10 -12.86
CA TYR A 210 11.94 -3.12 -12.30
C TYR A 210 11.75 -1.78 -13.01
N VAL A 211 11.61 -0.71 -12.24
CA VAL A 211 11.40 0.63 -12.76
C VAL A 211 12.53 1.57 -12.34
N TYR A 212 12.86 2.51 -13.20
CA TYR A 212 13.79 3.59 -12.93
C TYR A 212 13.03 4.90 -12.66
N PRO A 213 13.66 5.88 -11.98
CA PRO A 213 13.04 7.19 -11.79
C PRO A 213 12.64 7.81 -13.13
N GLY A 214 11.38 8.21 -13.25
CA GLY A 214 10.82 8.74 -14.49
C GLY A 214 10.12 7.72 -15.39
N ASP A 215 10.27 6.41 -15.15
CA ASP A 215 9.49 5.39 -15.86
C ASP A 215 8.00 5.53 -15.52
N ILE A 216 7.14 5.42 -16.51
CA ILE A 216 5.69 5.52 -16.32
C ILE A 216 5.19 4.26 -15.59
N VAL A 217 4.65 4.43 -14.39
CA VAL A 217 4.06 3.33 -13.61
C VAL A 217 2.58 3.14 -13.93
N GLY A 218 1.89 4.19 -14.33
CA GLY A 218 0.48 4.14 -14.67
C GLY A 218 -0.04 5.48 -15.16
N LEU A 219 -1.34 5.53 -15.43
CA LEU A 219 -2.04 6.74 -15.82
C LEU A 219 -2.91 7.23 -14.66
N ALA A 220 -2.91 8.54 -14.44
CA ALA A 220 -3.69 9.18 -13.39
C ALA A 220 -5.20 8.99 -13.59
N GLY A 221 -5.96 8.90 -12.51
CA GLY A 221 -7.40 8.63 -12.62
C GLY A 221 -8.21 9.06 -11.41
N SER A 222 -9.36 8.41 -11.26
CA SER A 222 -10.29 8.60 -10.15
C SER A 222 -10.94 7.27 -9.77
N THR A 223 -10.17 6.20 -9.69
CA THR A 223 -10.68 4.86 -9.38
C THR A 223 -10.66 4.58 -7.88
N GLY A 224 -11.49 3.63 -7.42
CA GLY A 224 -11.60 3.32 -6.00
C GLY A 224 -12.39 4.37 -5.21
N LYS A 225 -11.95 4.70 -4.00
CA LYS A 225 -12.58 5.71 -3.15
C LYS A 225 -12.03 7.10 -3.48
N SER A 226 -12.40 7.62 -4.65
CA SER A 226 -11.99 8.92 -5.17
C SER A 226 -13.21 9.67 -5.71
N SER A 227 -13.27 10.98 -5.48
CA SER A 227 -14.35 11.86 -5.97
C SER A 227 -13.96 12.66 -7.21
N SER A 228 -12.68 12.80 -7.51
CA SER A 228 -12.15 13.56 -8.64
C SER A 228 -10.82 12.97 -9.10
N ALA A 229 -10.33 13.38 -10.27
CA ALA A 229 -9.03 12.94 -10.74
C ALA A 229 -7.91 13.50 -9.85
N HIS A 230 -7.16 12.59 -9.18
CA HIS A 230 -5.97 12.93 -8.39
C HIS A 230 -5.05 11.72 -8.28
N LEU A 231 -3.77 11.98 -8.11
CA LEU A 231 -2.81 10.98 -7.68
C LEU A 231 -2.77 10.94 -6.16
N HIS A 232 -3.07 9.78 -5.58
CA HIS A 232 -2.74 9.51 -4.18
C HIS A 232 -1.32 8.93 -4.11
N PHE A 233 -0.40 9.69 -3.50
CA PHE A 233 1.01 9.32 -3.39
C PHE A 233 1.43 9.10 -1.94
N GLU A 234 2.03 7.94 -1.64
CA GLU A 234 2.54 7.62 -0.32
C GLU A 234 4.03 7.27 -0.37
N ILE A 235 4.74 7.62 0.71
CA ILE A 235 6.09 7.15 1.03
C ILE A 235 6.00 6.33 2.31
N ARG A 236 6.60 5.13 2.31
CA ARG A 236 6.56 4.21 3.44
C ARG A 236 7.93 3.62 3.74
N TYR A 237 8.16 3.31 5.01
CA TYR A 237 9.30 2.51 5.45
C TYR A 237 8.79 1.46 6.45
N GLY A 238 8.66 0.22 6.02
CA GLY A 238 7.92 -0.81 6.76
C GLY A 238 6.50 -0.35 7.07
N GLU A 239 6.13 -0.35 8.35
CA GLU A 239 4.80 0.08 8.82
C GLU A 239 4.69 1.61 9.01
N VAL A 240 5.75 2.36 8.74
CA VAL A 240 5.79 3.82 8.94
C VAL A 240 5.34 4.53 7.66
N ASN A 241 4.22 5.24 7.73
CA ASN A 241 3.89 6.20 6.68
C ASN A 241 4.66 7.50 6.91
N ILE A 242 5.35 7.94 5.89
CA ILE A 242 6.15 9.17 5.88
C ILE A 242 5.33 10.26 5.19
N ASP A 243 5.26 11.43 5.80
CA ASP A 243 4.65 12.59 5.17
C ASP A 243 5.46 12.99 3.92
N PRO A 244 4.91 12.87 2.69
CA PRO A 244 5.62 13.23 1.48
C PRO A 244 6.11 14.69 1.48
N ALA A 245 5.42 15.60 2.17
CA ALA A 245 5.83 16.99 2.32
C ALA A 245 7.10 17.18 3.18
N THR A 246 7.62 16.12 3.82
CA THR A 246 8.93 16.17 4.47
C THR A 246 10.09 15.94 3.49
N VAL A 247 9.79 15.41 2.30
CA VAL A 247 10.76 15.10 1.24
C VAL A 247 10.57 16.01 0.05
N ILE A 248 9.33 16.28 -0.36
CA ILE A 248 8.95 17.06 -1.53
C ILE A 248 8.52 18.46 -1.08
N ASP A 249 9.03 19.48 -1.73
CA ASP A 249 8.57 20.87 -1.64
C ASP A 249 7.53 21.11 -2.75
N PHE A 250 6.27 20.81 -2.46
CA PHE A 250 5.18 20.91 -3.42
C PHE A 250 4.96 22.31 -3.99
N PRO A 251 5.11 23.42 -3.21
CA PRO A 251 5.03 24.77 -3.77
C PRO A 251 6.05 25.06 -4.87
N HIS A 252 7.23 24.43 -4.81
CA HIS A 252 8.31 24.62 -5.79
C HIS A 252 8.55 23.39 -6.66
N TRP A 253 7.73 22.37 -6.54
CA TRP A 253 7.77 21.09 -7.28
C TRP A 253 9.18 20.48 -7.33
N SER A 254 9.85 20.47 -6.19
CA SER A 254 11.25 20.07 -6.04
C SER A 254 11.47 19.27 -4.76
N LEU A 255 12.67 18.76 -4.57
CA LEU A 255 13.03 18.11 -3.31
C LEU A 255 13.43 19.15 -2.26
N LYS A 256 13.10 18.87 -1.00
CA LYS A 256 13.56 19.69 0.13
C LYS A 256 15.07 19.54 0.34
N LYS A 257 15.68 20.58 0.87
CA LYS A 257 17.09 20.55 1.30
C LYS A 257 17.27 19.56 2.46
N GLY A 258 18.36 18.80 2.45
CA GLY A 258 18.70 17.85 3.50
C GLY A 258 18.11 16.46 3.33
N VAL A 259 17.42 16.17 2.19
CA VAL A 259 16.86 14.85 1.90
C VAL A 259 17.94 13.80 1.60
N GLU A 260 19.16 14.20 1.30
CA GLU A 260 20.34 13.34 1.19
C GLU A 260 20.70 12.65 2.51
N LYS A 261 20.19 13.17 3.63
CA LYS A 261 20.36 12.60 4.97
C LYS A 261 19.03 12.51 5.70
N PHE A 262 18.07 11.83 5.08
CA PHE A 262 16.71 11.68 5.62
C PHE A 262 16.70 10.71 6.80
N SER A 263 16.27 11.15 7.98
CA SER A 263 16.25 10.35 9.22
C SER A 263 14.97 9.54 9.34
N ILE A 264 15.08 8.21 9.31
CA ILE A 264 13.97 7.28 9.56
C ILE A 264 13.48 7.38 11.00
N LYS A 265 14.34 7.65 11.96
CA LYS A 265 13.94 7.86 13.37
C LYS A 265 13.01 9.06 13.53
N LYS A 266 13.32 10.19 12.85
CA LYS A 266 12.44 11.38 12.86
C LYS A 266 11.09 11.05 12.25
N ALA A 267 11.06 10.37 11.10
CA ALA A 267 9.84 9.94 10.42
C ALA A 267 9.00 9.00 11.29
N THR A 268 9.62 8.00 11.92
CA THR A 268 8.97 7.06 12.85
C THR A 268 8.36 7.79 14.04
N THR A 269 9.08 8.79 14.59
CA THR A 269 8.59 9.57 15.71
C THR A 269 7.37 10.42 15.30
N ALA A 270 7.42 11.06 14.12
CA ALA A 270 6.31 11.83 13.58
C ALA A 270 5.08 10.94 13.35
N HIS A 271 5.26 9.77 12.71
CA HIS A 271 4.20 8.78 12.50
C HIS A 271 3.57 8.33 13.83
N ARG A 272 4.38 7.98 14.83
CA ARG A 272 3.91 7.57 16.17
C ARG A 272 3.09 8.67 16.84
N ASN A 273 3.53 9.93 16.73
CA ASN A 273 2.80 11.07 17.28
C ASN A 273 1.40 11.21 16.66
N ILE A 274 1.28 10.99 15.33
CA ILE A 274 -0.01 11.00 14.64
C ILE A 274 -0.86 9.81 15.09
N GLN A 275 -0.30 8.61 15.19
CA GLN A 275 -1.01 7.44 15.69
C GLN A 275 -1.53 7.66 17.12
N ASN A 276 -0.74 8.28 17.98
CA ASN A 276 -1.17 8.62 19.35
C ASN A 276 -2.29 9.68 19.37
N LYS A 277 -2.27 10.64 18.44
CA LYS A 277 -3.40 11.58 18.27
C LYS A 277 -4.66 10.84 17.80
N LEU A 278 -4.53 9.93 16.82
CA LEU A 278 -5.65 9.13 16.32
C LEU A 278 -6.30 8.27 17.40
N LYS A 279 -5.52 7.70 18.33
CA LYS A 279 -6.07 6.95 19.45
C LYS A 279 -7.07 7.75 20.29
N LYS A 280 -6.94 9.07 20.36
CA LYS A 280 -7.89 9.95 21.03
C LYS A 280 -9.24 10.04 20.30
N TYR A 281 -9.27 9.77 19.00
CA TYR A 281 -10.49 9.75 18.17
C TYR A 281 -11.03 8.34 17.97
N ASN A 282 -10.45 7.33 18.62
CA ASN A 282 -10.87 5.94 18.45
C ASN A 282 -12.17 5.61 19.19
N TYR A 283 -12.68 6.54 20.02
CA TYR A 283 -13.97 6.42 20.68
C TYR A 283 -14.70 7.77 20.70
N TYR A 284 -16.02 7.68 20.71
CA TYR A 284 -16.95 8.78 20.94
C TYR A 284 -17.66 8.57 22.27
N VAL A 285 -17.82 9.61 23.05
CA VAL A 285 -18.61 9.57 24.29
C VAL A 285 -19.98 10.16 23.98
N VAL A 286 -21.03 9.34 24.10
CA VAL A 286 -22.40 9.71 23.81
C VAL A 286 -22.85 10.88 24.67
N LYS A 287 -23.39 11.91 24.05
CA LYS A 287 -23.96 13.13 24.70
C LYS A 287 -25.48 13.11 24.60
N LYS A 288 -26.12 14.00 25.36
CA LYS A 288 -27.55 14.20 25.26
C LYS A 288 -27.95 14.68 23.88
N GLY A 289 -28.87 13.98 23.23
CA GLY A 289 -29.39 14.31 21.90
C GLY A 289 -28.68 13.61 20.74
N ASP A 290 -27.59 12.89 20.99
CA ASP A 290 -26.91 12.12 19.95
C ASP A 290 -27.76 10.95 19.46
N THR A 291 -27.65 10.66 18.18
CA THR A 291 -28.19 9.44 17.55
C THR A 291 -27.06 8.50 17.09
N LEU A 292 -27.37 7.22 16.90
CA LEU A 292 -26.41 6.28 16.27
C LEU A 292 -25.99 6.76 14.89
N GLY A 293 -26.88 7.44 14.15
CA GLY A 293 -26.57 8.01 12.84
C GLY A 293 -25.51 9.10 12.91
N ASP A 294 -25.66 10.05 13.85
CA ASP A 294 -24.67 11.12 14.04
C ASP A 294 -23.31 10.57 14.41
N ILE A 295 -23.27 9.59 15.33
CA ILE A 295 -22.01 8.97 15.77
C ILE A 295 -21.39 8.12 14.66
N ALA A 296 -22.19 7.39 13.88
CA ALA A 296 -21.71 6.64 12.73
C ALA A 296 -21.11 7.58 11.67
N ASN A 297 -21.77 8.70 11.40
CA ASN A 297 -21.26 9.76 10.53
C ASN A 297 -19.97 10.36 11.08
N TRP A 298 -19.88 10.62 12.39
CA TRP A 298 -18.65 11.10 13.02
C TRP A 298 -17.46 10.17 12.78
N PHE A 299 -17.67 8.84 12.79
CA PHE A 299 -16.66 7.84 12.43
C PHE A 299 -16.55 7.58 10.93
N ASN A 300 -17.43 8.15 10.10
CA ASN A 300 -17.54 7.89 8.67
C ASN A 300 -17.70 6.39 8.36
N ILE A 301 -18.61 5.73 9.09
CA ILE A 301 -19.01 4.32 8.93
C ILE A 301 -20.53 4.21 8.89
N SER A 302 -21.08 3.06 8.48
CA SER A 302 -22.52 2.84 8.56
C SER A 302 -22.97 2.57 10.02
N VAL A 303 -24.25 2.82 10.32
CA VAL A 303 -24.85 2.51 11.62
C VAL A 303 -24.71 1.03 11.96
N GLU A 304 -24.89 0.14 10.96
CA GLU A 304 -24.74 -1.29 11.13
C GLU A 304 -23.29 -1.65 11.52
N SER A 305 -22.31 -0.98 10.93
CA SER A 305 -20.90 -1.16 11.27
C SER A 305 -20.62 -0.66 12.70
N LEU A 306 -21.15 0.50 13.08
CA LEU A 306 -21.01 1.02 14.43
C LEU A 306 -21.60 0.06 15.46
N CYS A 307 -22.82 -0.43 15.23
CA CYS A 307 -23.49 -1.40 16.10
C CYS A 307 -22.69 -2.69 16.25
N ARG A 308 -22.22 -3.25 15.12
CA ARG A 308 -21.40 -4.48 15.10
C ARG A 308 -20.08 -4.34 15.84
N ILE A 309 -19.41 -3.18 15.71
CA ILE A 309 -18.13 -2.92 16.40
C ILE A 309 -18.32 -2.86 17.91
N ASN A 310 -19.45 -2.30 18.35
CA ASN A 310 -19.73 -2.01 19.77
C ASN A 310 -20.68 -3.02 20.42
N ASN A 311 -21.07 -4.10 19.72
CA ASN A 311 -22.05 -5.08 20.19
C ASN A 311 -23.38 -4.44 20.64
N LEU A 312 -23.85 -3.46 19.87
CA LEU A 312 -25.10 -2.75 20.15
C LEU A 312 -26.24 -3.29 19.29
N ASN A 313 -27.44 -3.33 19.88
CA ASN A 313 -28.66 -3.44 19.11
C ASN A 313 -29.03 -2.06 18.54
N LYS A 314 -29.39 -2.01 17.25
CA LYS A 314 -29.75 -0.76 16.54
C LYS A 314 -30.94 -0.04 17.19
N ASP A 315 -31.86 -0.80 17.80
CA ASP A 315 -33.10 -0.30 18.42
C ASP A 315 -32.94 -0.03 19.93
N ALA A 316 -31.76 -0.29 20.49
CA ALA A 316 -31.52 -0.07 21.91
C ALA A 316 -31.31 1.44 22.19
N PRO A 317 -31.84 1.94 23.35
CA PRO A 317 -31.63 3.33 23.73
C PRO A 317 -30.15 3.63 23.97
N LEU A 318 -29.68 4.71 23.37
CA LEU A 318 -28.31 5.16 23.48
C LEU A 318 -28.08 5.84 24.86
N ARG A 319 -27.23 5.24 25.69
CA ARG A 319 -26.98 5.78 27.05
C ARG A 319 -25.96 6.92 26.99
N ILE A 320 -26.28 8.06 27.58
CA ILE A 320 -25.34 9.19 27.72
C ILE A 320 -24.12 8.72 28.53
N GLY A 321 -22.92 9.13 28.08
CA GLY A 321 -21.63 8.70 28.66
C GLY A 321 -21.10 7.37 28.13
N LEU A 322 -21.87 6.61 27.34
CA LEU A 322 -21.39 5.40 26.71
C LEU A 322 -20.22 5.72 25.74
N LYS A 323 -19.15 4.95 25.80
CA LYS A 323 -18.04 5.05 24.84
C LYS A 323 -18.30 4.12 23.68
N LEU A 324 -18.36 4.66 22.47
CA LEU A 324 -18.51 3.93 21.23
C LEU A 324 -17.24 4.02 20.41
N HIS A 325 -16.80 2.90 19.85
CA HIS A 325 -15.60 2.77 19.04
C HIS A 325 -15.95 2.77 17.55
N GLY A 326 -15.13 3.42 16.72
CA GLY A 326 -15.30 3.44 15.27
C GLY A 326 -14.53 2.32 14.54
N SER A 327 -13.70 1.56 15.26
CA SER A 327 -12.95 0.40 14.74
C SER A 327 -12.84 -0.66 15.84
N LYS A 328 -12.72 -1.94 15.44
CA LYS A 328 -12.29 -2.98 16.38
C LYS A 328 -10.83 -2.72 16.76
N ASN A 329 -10.54 -2.74 18.06
CA ASN A 329 -9.16 -2.69 18.58
C ASN A 329 -8.39 -3.94 18.15
#